data_7d3584c1d5ae8b1f4882d25fd5fc3b08
#
_entry.id   7d3584c1d5ae8b1f4882d25fd5fc3b08
#
_cell.length_a   1.000
_cell.length_b   1.000
_cell.length_c   1.000
_cell.angle_alpha   90.00
_cell.angle_beta   90.00
_cell.angle_gamma   90.00
#
_symmetry.space_group_name_H-M   'P 1'
#
loop_
_entity.id
_entity.type
_entity.pdbx_description
1 polymer ?
#
loop_
_entity_poly.entity_id
_entity_poly.type
_entity_poly.pdbx_seq_one_letter_code
_entity_poly.pdbx_strand_id
1 'polypeptide(L)' 'MKFGLFGINTGPCADPDVMRNVSVAAENAGFESLWTGEHVVLPDPRQAPSPADPDTPMAHPPAFLAYLAALTSTIKLGT' A
#
# COMPACT_ATOMS: atom_id res chain seq x y z
N MET A 1 1.43 -19.46 10.99
CA MET A 1 0.41 -18.50 10.53
C MET A 1 1.11 -17.42 9.69
N LYS A 2 0.48 -17.01 8.62
CA LYS A 2 1.06 -16.01 7.70
C LYS A 2 0.26 -14.72 7.79
N PHE A 3 0.95 -13.59 7.82
CA PHE A 3 0.33 -12.27 7.91
C PHE A 3 0.73 -11.42 6.72
N GLY A 4 -0.20 -10.60 6.26
CA GLY A 4 0.02 -9.57 5.26
C GLY A 4 -0.39 -8.20 5.78
N LEU A 5 0.19 -7.15 5.19
CA LEU A 5 -0.23 -5.77 5.41
C LEU A 5 -0.99 -5.28 4.19
N PHE A 6 -2.11 -4.61 4.42
CA PHE A 6 -2.92 -3.99 3.37
C PHE A 6 -2.89 -2.47 3.47
N GLY A 7 -3.03 -1.81 2.34
CA GLY A 7 -3.13 -0.35 2.30
C GLY A 7 -1.78 0.37 2.32
N ILE A 8 -0.73 -0.29 1.93
CA ILE A 8 0.64 0.25 1.96
C ILE A 8 0.88 1.38 0.95
N ASN A 9 -0.12 1.77 0.20
CA ASN A 9 -0.07 2.88 -0.77
C ASN A 9 -1.04 4.01 -0.44
N THR A 10 -1.66 4.00 0.74
CA THR A 10 -2.70 4.96 1.09
C THR A 10 -2.32 5.80 2.31
N GLY A 11 -2.87 7.01 2.39
CA GLY A 11 -2.61 7.91 3.49
C GLY A 11 -1.11 8.19 3.65
N PRO A 12 -0.55 8.08 4.86
CA PRO A 12 0.88 8.30 5.09
C PRO A 12 1.78 7.40 4.24
N CYS A 13 1.32 6.19 3.93
CA CYS A 13 2.08 5.24 3.11
C CYS A 13 2.07 5.58 1.62
N ALA A 14 1.36 6.62 1.19
CA ALA A 14 1.49 7.14 -0.17
C ALA A 14 2.81 7.89 -0.38
N ASP A 15 3.47 8.31 0.70
CA ASP A 15 4.83 8.87 0.64
C ASP A 15 5.84 7.74 0.37
N PRO A 16 6.72 7.88 -0.65
CA PRO A 16 7.65 6.82 -1.01
C PRO A 16 8.60 6.41 0.12
N ASP A 17 9.07 7.36 0.92
CA ASP A 17 9.99 7.06 2.02
C ASP A 17 9.30 6.29 3.14
N VAL A 18 8.08 6.70 3.49
CA VAL A 18 7.27 6.00 4.49
C VAL A 18 6.97 4.58 4.03
N MET A 19 6.50 4.43 2.79
CA MET A 19 6.18 3.12 2.22
C MET A 19 7.41 2.21 2.20
N ARG A 20 8.57 2.72 1.79
CA ARG A 20 9.82 1.96 1.81
C ARG A 20 10.12 1.47 3.22
N ASN A 21 10.09 2.35 4.20
CA ASN A 21 10.43 2.00 5.58
C ASN A 21 9.48 0.97 6.17
N VAL A 22 8.17 1.12 5.93
CA VAL A 22 7.15 0.15 6.37
C VAL A 22 7.37 -1.20 5.69
N SER A 23 7.60 -1.21 4.38
CA SER A 23 7.73 -2.44 3.60
C SER A 23 8.98 -3.22 3.96
N VAL A 24 10.11 -2.55 4.12
CA VAL A 24 11.36 -3.19 4.53
C VAL A 24 11.25 -3.71 5.96
N ALA A 25 10.65 -2.95 6.86
CA ALA A 25 10.42 -3.40 8.24
C ALA A 25 9.49 -4.61 8.29
N ALA A 26 8.44 -4.64 7.46
CA ALA A 26 7.53 -5.78 7.39
C ALA A 26 8.25 -7.04 6.88
N GLU A 27 9.07 -6.92 5.84
CA GLU A 27 9.85 -8.05 5.34
C GLU A 27 10.80 -8.58 6.42
N ASN A 28 11.51 -7.68 7.10
CA ASN A 28 12.44 -8.06 8.16
C ASN A 28 11.73 -8.69 9.37
N ALA A 29 10.49 -8.29 9.63
CA ALA A 29 9.69 -8.84 10.72
C ALA A 29 9.03 -10.18 10.37
N GLY A 30 9.13 -10.65 9.12
CA GLY A 30 8.60 -11.94 8.70
C GLY A 30 7.18 -11.91 8.17
N PHE A 31 6.63 -10.74 7.79
CA PHE A 31 5.36 -10.69 7.08
C PHE A 31 5.49 -11.37 5.72
N GLU A 32 4.44 -12.11 5.33
CA GLU A 32 4.45 -12.82 4.06
C GLU A 32 4.20 -11.93 2.87
N SER A 33 3.33 -10.92 3.02
CA SER A 33 2.83 -10.17 1.87
C SER A 33 2.48 -8.72 2.18
N LEU A 34 2.55 -7.90 1.15
CA LEU A 34 2.13 -6.50 1.14
C LEU A 34 1.09 -6.31 0.05
N TRP A 35 0.02 -5.58 0.37
CA TRP A 35 -1.11 -5.39 -0.53
C TRP A 35 -1.44 -3.92 -0.70
N THR A 36 -1.64 -3.52 -1.95
CA THR A 36 -2.15 -2.19 -2.28
C THR A 36 -3.65 -2.21 -2.49
N GLY A 37 -4.31 -1.10 -2.17
CA GLY A 37 -5.67 -0.84 -2.62
C GLY A 37 -5.66 0.04 -3.86
N GLU A 38 -6.69 -0.07 -4.71
CA GLU A 38 -6.81 0.73 -5.90
C GLU A 38 -8.20 1.35 -6.01
N HIS A 39 -8.22 2.67 -6.20
CA HIS A 39 -9.42 3.41 -6.55
C HIS A 39 -9.06 4.41 -7.64
N VAL A 40 -9.72 4.31 -8.78
CA VAL A 40 -9.53 5.28 -9.87
C VAL A 40 -10.01 6.65 -9.45
N VAL A 41 -11.16 6.69 -8.75
CA VAL A 41 -11.75 7.90 -8.19
C VAL A 41 -12.33 7.60 -6.82
N LEU A 42 -12.41 8.62 -5.98
CA LEU A 42 -13.13 8.57 -4.72
C LEU A 42 -14.33 9.53 -4.80
N PRO A 43 -15.49 9.16 -4.25
CA PRO A 43 -16.66 10.03 -4.30
C PRO A 43 -16.45 11.30 -3.47
N ASP A 44 -16.88 12.43 -4.02
CA ASP A 44 -16.88 13.72 -3.34
C ASP A 44 -18.27 14.35 -3.45
N PRO A 45 -19.00 14.54 -2.34
CA PRO A 45 -18.61 14.18 -0.97
C PRO A 45 -18.53 12.66 -0.74
N ARG A 46 -17.80 12.27 0.31
CA ARG A 46 -17.66 10.86 0.66
C ARG A 46 -19.03 10.21 0.90
N GLN A 47 -19.25 9.06 0.28
CA GLN A 47 -20.46 8.27 0.43
C GLN A 47 -20.10 6.80 0.70
N ALA A 48 -20.90 6.15 1.54
CA ALA A 48 -20.75 4.70 1.73
C ALA A 48 -20.95 3.98 0.39
N PRO A 49 -20.21 2.93 0.07
CA PRO A 49 -19.22 2.24 0.91
C PRO A 49 -17.77 2.72 0.73
N SER A 50 -17.54 3.96 0.33
CA SER A 50 -16.19 4.47 0.10
C SER A 50 -15.30 4.27 1.34
N PRO A 51 -14.12 3.66 1.19
CA PRO A 51 -13.23 3.40 2.31
C PRO A 51 -12.46 4.63 2.77
N ALA A 52 -12.50 5.72 2.01
CA ALA A 52 -11.65 6.87 2.25
C ALA A 52 -12.35 8.17 1.87
N ASP A 53 -11.85 9.28 2.40
CA ASP A 53 -12.26 10.63 2.02
C ASP A 53 -11.73 10.95 0.60
N PRO A 54 -12.40 11.86 -0.13
CA PRO A 54 -12.06 12.13 -1.52
C PRO A 54 -10.64 12.69 -1.73
N ASP A 55 -10.06 13.31 -0.71
CA ASP A 55 -8.71 13.88 -0.74
C ASP A 55 -7.64 12.96 -0.15
N THR A 56 -7.97 11.73 0.21
CA THR A 56 -7.01 10.77 0.74
C THR A 56 -5.91 10.48 -0.28
N PRO A 57 -4.63 10.69 0.05
CA PRO A 57 -3.55 10.34 -0.85
C PRO A 57 -3.53 8.85 -1.15
N MET A 58 -3.43 8.50 -2.42
CA MET A 58 -3.27 7.12 -2.89
C MET A 58 -2.24 7.09 -4.00
N ALA A 59 -1.24 6.26 -3.81
CA ALA A 59 -0.25 6.05 -4.85
C ALA A 59 -0.70 4.96 -5.81
N HIS A 60 -0.35 5.12 -7.08
CA HIS A 60 -0.75 4.20 -8.14
C HIS A 60 -0.13 2.81 -7.94
N PRO A 61 -0.93 1.73 -7.76
CA PRO A 61 -0.41 0.43 -7.39
C PRO A 61 0.70 -0.12 -8.27
N PRO A 62 0.57 -0.16 -9.62
CA PRO A 62 1.63 -0.72 -10.45
C PRO A 62 2.98 -0.01 -10.28
N ALA A 63 2.99 1.31 -10.17
CA ALA A 63 4.21 2.08 -9.99
C ALA A 63 4.87 1.77 -8.63
N PHE A 64 4.06 1.70 -7.58
CA PHE A 64 4.57 1.43 -6.24
C PHE A 64 4.98 -0.02 -6.05
N LEU A 65 4.27 -0.96 -6.64
CA LEU A 65 4.67 -2.37 -6.59
C LEU A 65 6.02 -2.58 -7.29
N ALA A 66 6.26 -1.90 -8.40
CA ALA A 66 7.56 -1.95 -9.08
C ALA A 66 8.67 -1.36 -8.20
N TYR A 67 8.40 -0.25 -7.53
CA TYR A 67 9.34 0.37 -6.59
C TYR A 67 9.66 -0.58 -5.42
N LEU A 68 8.63 -1.17 -4.81
CA LEU A 68 8.81 -2.11 -3.71
C LEU A 68 9.53 -3.38 -4.14
N ALA A 69 9.30 -3.85 -5.35
CA ALA A 69 9.98 -5.02 -5.88
C ALA A 69 11.51 -4.83 -5.95
N ALA A 70 11.95 -3.60 -6.18
CA ALA A 70 13.37 -3.26 -6.19
C ALA A 70 13.98 -3.20 -4.78
N LEU A 71 13.17 -2.99 -3.75
CA LEU A 71 13.62 -2.79 -2.37
C LEU A 71 13.48 -4.01 -1.47
N THR A 72 12.73 -5.01 -1.92
CA THR A 72 12.40 -6.22 -1.14
C THR A 72 12.93 -7.44 -1.84
N SER A 73 13.06 -8.55 -1.11
CA SER A 73 13.67 -9.78 -1.64
C SER A 73 12.70 -10.96 -1.64
N THR A 74 11.96 -11.16 -0.57
CA THR A 74 11.17 -12.38 -0.35
C THR A 74 9.69 -12.13 -0.13
N ILE A 75 9.32 -10.94 0.36
CA ILE A 75 7.92 -10.61 0.65
C ILE A 75 7.11 -10.57 -0.65
N LYS A 76 5.92 -11.14 -0.63
CA LYS A 76 5.02 -11.14 -1.78
C LYS A 76 4.33 -9.80 -1.90
N LEU A 77 4.14 -9.35 -3.13
CA LEU A 77 3.50 -8.08 -3.46
C LEU A 77 2.22 -8.34 -4.24
N GLY A 78 1.13 -7.67 -3.87
CA GLY A 78 -0.16 -7.87 -4.50
C GLY A 78 -1.05 -6.62 -4.50
N THR A 79 -2.09 -6.67 -5.31
CA THR A 79 -3.11 -5.63 -5.41
C THR A 79 -4.48 -6.26 -5.55
#